data_35e0f58a1f107531639b224006b70060
#
_entry.id   35e0f58a1f107531639b224006b70060
#
_cell.length_a   1.000
_cell.length_b   1.000
_cell.length_c   1.000
_cell.angle_alpha   90.00
_cell.angle_beta   90.00
_cell.angle_gamma   90.00
#
_symmetry.space_group_name_H-M   'P 1'
#
loop_
_entity.id
_entity.type
_entity.pdbx_description
1 polymer ?
#
loop_
_entity_poly.entity_id
_entity_poly.type
_entity_poly.pdbx_seq_one_letter_code
_entity_poly.pdbx_strand_id
1 'polypeptide(L)' 'MATDVKAHITGTVWKIEVQKGSKVSEGDTVIILESMKMEMPVEAPCGGVVLEIKIAEGQAVNEDQVLAIIMEE' A
#
# COMPACT_ATOMS: atom_id res chain seq x y z
N MET A 1 0.21 13.48 11.25
CA MET A 1 0.21 12.14 11.87
C MET A 1 0.54 11.10 10.82
N ALA A 2 1.29 10.10 11.22
CA ALA A 2 1.63 9.00 10.31
C ALA A 2 0.56 7.92 10.41
N THR A 3 0.13 7.41 9.25
CA THR A 3 -0.91 6.39 9.17
C THR A 3 -0.36 5.21 8.38
N ASP A 4 -0.52 4.01 8.91
CA ASP A 4 -0.08 2.79 8.25
C ASP A 4 -1.05 2.39 7.15
N VAL A 5 -0.51 1.98 6.00
CA VAL A 5 -1.27 1.34 4.93
C VAL A 5 -1.04 -0.16 5.09
N LYS A 6 -2.10 -0.89 5.39
CA LYS A 6 -2.00 -2.33 5.69
C LYS A 6 -2.60 -3.17 4.59
N ALA A 7 -2.05 -4.38 4.43
CA ALA A 7 -2.65 -5.36 3.52
C ALA A 7 -4.00 -5.81 4.10
N HIS A 8 -5.03 -5.84 3.25
CA HIS A 8 -6.35 -6.33 3.68
C HIS A 8 -6.55 -7.82 3.38
N ILE A 9 -5.56 -8.44 2.75
CA ILE A 9 -5.56 -9.87 2.45
C ILE A 9 -4.12 -10.37 2.48
N THR A 10 -3.96 -11.69 2.61
CA THR A 10 -2.68 -12.36 2.39
C THR A 10 -2.49 -12.57 0.90
N GLY A 11 -1.34 -12.21 0.38
CA GLY A 11 -1.04 -12.35 -1.05
C GLY A 11 0.37 -11.93 -1.38
N THR A 12 0.59 -11.59 -2.64
CA THR A 12 1.90 -11.18 -3.15
C THR A 12 1.79 -9.77 -3.69
N VAL A 13 2.80 -8.95 -3.46
CA VAL A 13 2.87 -7.59 -4.03
C VAL A 13 3.09 -7.71 -5.52
N TRP A 14 2.06 -7.37 -6.30
CA TRP A 14 2.14 -7.44 -7.75
C TRP A 14 2.72 -6.15 -8.32
N LYS A 15 2.28 -5.01 -7.79
CA LYS A 15 2.74 -3.72 -8.28
C LYS A 15 2.66 -2.66 -7.20
N ILE A 16 3.64 -1.77 -7.16
CA ILE A 16 3.66 -0.60 -6.29
C ILE A 16 3.39 0.60 -7.16
N GLU A 17 2.25 1.28 -6.91
CA GLU A 17 1.76 2.36 -7.78
C GLU A 17 2.29 3.73 -7.38
N VAL A 18 2.90 3.84 -6.19
CA VAL A 18 3.41 5.11 -5.67
C VAL A 18 4.85 4.97 -5.22
N GLN A 19 5.50 6.09 -4.94
CA GLN A 19 6.88 6.13 -4.48
C GLN A 19 6.95 6.92 -3.19
N LYS A 20 8.05 6.75 -2.47
CA LYS A 20 8.36 7.62 -1.34
C LYS A 20 8.35 9.06 -1.83
N GLY A 21 7.61 9.92 -1.12
CA GLY A 21 7.42 11.32 -1.49
C GLY A 21 6.23 11.60 -2.37
N SER A 22 5.55 10.57 -2.88
CA SER A 22 4.33 10.75 -3.68
C SER A 22 3.23 11.35 -2.84
N LYS A 23 2.46 12.25 -3.44
CA LYS A 23 1.26 12.80 -2.82
C LYS A 23 0.07 11.93 -3.22
N VAL A 24 -0.73 11.55 -2.24
CA VAL A 24 -1.90 10.68 -2.47
C VAL A 24 -3.13 11.29 -1.83
N SER A 25 -4.29 10.91 -2.37
CA SER A 25 -5.59 11.25 -1.80
C SER A 25 -6.23 9.98 -1.25
N GLU A 26 -7.13 10.13 -0.30
CA GLU A 26 -7.88 8.99 0.22
C GLU A 26 -8.55 8.25 -0.95
N GLY A 27 -8.41 6.92 -0.95
CA GLY A 27 -8.98 6.09 -2.01
C GLY A 27 -8.06 5.84 -3.20
N ASP A 28 -6.93 6.56 -3.31
CA ASP A 28 -5.97 6.30 -4.38
C ASP A 28 -5.36 4.92 -4.20
N THR A 29 -5.14 4.19 -5.31
CA THR A 29 -4.48 2.90 -5.25
C THR A 29 -2.99 3.10 -4.99
N VAL A 30 -2.51 2.53 -3.91
CA VAL A 30 -1.11 2.65 -3.48
C VAL A 30 -0.31 1.42 -3.93
N ILE A 31 -0.88 0.25 -3.73
CA ILE A 31 -0.23 -1.03 -4.02
C ILE A 31 -1.29 -1.96 -4.55
N ILE A 32 -0.91 -2.84 -5.48
CA ILE A 32 -1.81 -3.89 -5.96
C ILE A 32 -1.26 -5.22 -5.48
N LEU A 33 -2.09 -5.97 -4.77
CA LEU A 33 -1.78 -7.33 -4.32
C LEU A 33 -2.41 -8.34 -5.25
N GLU A 34 -1.76 -9.47 -5.42
CA GLU A 34 -2.31 -10.59 -6.16
C GLU A 34 -2.62 -11.71 -5.16
N SER A 35 -3.84 -12.26 -5.25
CA SER A 35 -4.24 -13.40 -4.45
C SER A 35 -5.20 -14.24 -5.29
N MET A 36 -4.93 -15.53 -5.39
CA MET A 36 -5.79 -16.46 -6.12
C MET A 36 -6.03 -16.02 -7.56
N LYS A 37 -4.98 -15.51 -8.22
CA LYS A 37 -5.01 -15.03 -9.62
C LYS A 37 -5.91 -13.80 -9.81
N MET A 38 -6.24 -13.11 -8.72
CA MET A 38 -7.00 -11.86 -8.78
C MET A 38 -6.14 -10.72 -8.27
N GLU A 39 -6.27 -9.57 -8.92
CA GLU A 39 -5.57 -8.35 -8.52
C GLU A 39 -6.46 -7.57 -7.58
N MET A 40 -5.92 -7.16 -6.45
CA MET A 40 -6.67 -6.44 -5.42
C MET A 40 -5.96 -5.15 -5.08
N PRO A 41 -6.59 -3.99 -5.32
CA PRO A 41 -5.97 -2.72 -4.97
C PRO A 41 -6.01 -2.48 -3.47
N VAL A 42 -4.92 -1.96 -2.94
CA VAL A 42 -4.86 -1.45 -1.57
C VAL A 42 -4.88 0.07 -1.69
N GLU A 43 -5.89 0.68 -1.10
CA GLU A 43 -6.12 2.11 -1.23
C GLU A 43 -5.54 2.89 -0.06
N ALA A 44 -5.20 4.15 -0.33
CA ALA A 44 -4.73 5.04 0.72
C ALA A 44 -5.87 5.30 1.71
N PRO A 45 -5.64 5.11 3.01
CA PRO A 45 -6.67 5.34 4.02
C PRO A 45 -6.90 6.83 4.31
N CYS A 46 -6.00 7.68 3.84
CA CYS A 46 -6.08 9.13 4.06
C CYS A 46 -5.25 9.84 2.99
N GLY A 47 -5.47 11.14 2.85
CA GLY A 47 -4.65 11.98 1.99
C GLY A 47 -3.36 12.37 2.69
N GLY A 48 -2.28 12.51 1.92
CA GLY A 48 -0.99 12.93 2.46
C GLY A 48 0.15 12.58 1.56
N VAL A 49 1.33 12.43 2.15
CA VAL A 49 2.56 12.12 1.44
C VAL A 49 3.10 10.78 1.90
N VAL A 50 3.51 9.94 0.94
CA VAL A 50 4.08 8.64 1.26
C VAL A 50 5.45 8.84 1.91
N LEU A 51 5.56 8.47 3.18
CA LEU A 51 6.81 8.58 3.93
C LEU A 51 7.75 7.44 3.64
N GLU A 52 7.21 6.23 3.52
CA GLU A 52 8.01 5.04 3.41
C GLU A 52 7.21 3.93 2.75
N ILE A 53 7.89 3.13 1.92
CA ILE A 53 7.34 1.90 1.36
C ILE A 53 8.15 0.76 1.96
N LYS A 54 7.47 -0.18 2.63
CA LYS A 54 8.12 -1.21 3.43
C LYS A 54 8.24 -2.56 2.73
N ILE A 55 7.75 -2.64 1.50
CA ILE A 55 7.73 -3.89 0.75
C ILE A 55 8.27 -3.67 -0.66
N ALA A 56 8.51 -4.77 -1.37
CA ALA A 56 8.99 -4.74 -2.74
C ALA A 56 8.06 -5.59 -3.62
N GLU A 57 8.06 -5.31 -4.91
CA GLU A 57 7.31 -6.12 -5.88
C GLU A 57 7.80 -7.55 -5.84
N GLY A 58 6.87 -8.50 -5.86
CA GLY A 58 7.15 -9.92 -5.76
C GLY A 58 7.20 -10.46 -4.34
N GLN A 59 7.14 -9.61 -3.34
CA GLN A 59 7.21 -10.03 -1.94
C GLN A 59 5.85 -10.56 -1.47
N ALA A 60 5.87 -11.65 -0.70
CA ALA A 60 4.67 -12.16 -0.05
C ALA A 60 4.36 -11.33 1.19
N VAL A 61 3.09 -11.06 1.42
CA VAL A 61 2.63 -10.31 2.58
C VAL A 61 1.45 -11.00 3.24
N ASN A 62 1.29 -10.76 4.52
CA ASN A 62 0.17 -11.29 5.30
C ASN A 62 -0.87 -10.21 5.53
N GLU A 63 -2.10 -10.62 5.79
CA GLU A 63 -3.16 -9.72 6.19
C GLU A 63 -2.71 -8.88 7.38
N ASP A 64 -3.03 -7.59 7.37
CA ASP A 64 -2.66 -6.59 8.38
C ASP A 64 -1.17 -6.21 8.41
N GLN A 65 -0.35 -6.79 7.55
CA GLN A 65 1.04 -6.37 7.43
C GLN A 65 1.11 -4.93 6.91
N VAL A 66 1.99 -4.12 7.51
CA VAL A 66 2.18 -2.74 7.08
C VAL A 66 2.96 -2.71 5.77
N LEU A 67 2.36 -2.11 4.74
CA LEU A 67 2.95 -2.01 3.41
C LEU A 67 3.64 -0.69 3.17
N ALA A 68 3.08 0.38 3.71
CA ALA A 68 3.59 1.73 3.53
C ALA A 68 3.12 2.61 4.67
N ILE A 69 3.70 3.80 4.78
CA ILE A 69 3.32 4.79 5.80
C ILE A 69 3.05 6.11 5.10
N ILE A 70 1.93 6.74 5.43
CA ILE A 70 1.53 8.02 4.86
C ILE A 70 1.53 9.06 5.97
N MET A 71 2.16 10.20 5.71
CA MET A 71 2.05 11.37 6.59
C MET A 71 0.82 12.15 6.15
N GLU A 72 -0.19 12.20 7.03
CA GLU A 72 -1.41 12.94 6.74
C GLU A 72 -1.14 14.44 6.60
N GLU A 73 -1.85 15.05 5.68
CA GLU A 73 -1.83 16.49 5.50
C GLU A 73 -3.00 17.15 6.21
#